data_b1d428afbc70db0d155ae4f809db55e6
#
_entry.id   b1d428afbc70db0d155ae4f809db55e6
#
_cell.length_a   1.000
_cell.length_b   1.000
_cell.length_c   1.000
_cell.angle_alpha   90.00
_cell.angle_beta   90.00
_cell.angle_gamma   90.00
#
_symmetry.space_group_name_H-M   'P 1'
#
loop_
_entity.id
_entity.type
_entity.pdbx_description
1 polymer ?
#
loop_
_entity_poly.entity_id
_entity_poly.type
_entity_poly.pdbx_seq_one_letter_code
_entity_poly.pdbx_strand_id
1 'polypeptide(L)'
;TATLGGQLNIACVPPRKEEMRRAAQDLIHAVCNAGVHLCMGQTRTAEQLKDAGFEAVINAVGAHSAAPRIPGIDSVNVADAWRVLAGEQQVYGTVAVIGGGMVGCETAEYLAARGCKVSVIEMMDKIAAGESTTILPTLLENYKTYGVEQYPSHKVKEFRMDAVVCENKDGAEVTILCDYIVLAMGARSNEFDAAALEAASIPVYSIGDAAGKAADISNAIRTGYDTACQL
;
A
#
# COMPACT_ATOMS: atom_id res chain seq x y z
N THR A 1 2.75 2.66 15.77
CA THR A 1 3.07 3.91 15.04
C THR A 1 3.08 5.10 15.99
N ALA A 2 3.80 6.17 15.63
CA ALA A 2 3.83 7.42 16.39
C ALA A 2 2.66 8.35 16.02
N THR A 3 1.93 8.04 14.96
CA THR A 3 0.81 8.86 14.44
C THR A 3 -0.40 7.98 14.14
N LEU A 4 -1.59 8.53 14.33
CA LEU A 4 -2.85 7.91 13.89
C LEU A 4 -3.00 8.02 12.37
N GLY A 5 -3.86 7.17 11.78
CA GLY A 5 -4.20 7.19 10.35
C GLY A 5 -3.56 6.05 9.54
N GLY A 6 -2.47 5.43 10.02
CA GLY A 6 -1.85 4.28 9.36
C GLY A 6 -1.61 4.50 7.85
N GLN A 7 -2.03 3.54 7.02
CA GLN A 7 -1.87 3.59 5.55
C GLN A 7 -2.64 4.74 4.90
N LEU A 8 -3.70 5.28 5.53
CA LEU A 8 -4.43 6.42 5.00
C LEU A 8 -3.55 7.67 4.85
N ASN A 9 -2.55 7.84 5.74
CA ASN A 9 -1.57 8.92 5.62
C ASN A 9 -0.73 8.83 4.34
N ILE A 10 -0.45 7.62 3.87
CA ILE A 10 0.28 7.37 2.62
C ILE A 10 -0.65 7.51 1.42
N ALA A 11 -1.87 6.98 1.52
CA ALA A 11 -2.88 7.05 0.47
C ALA A 11 -3.31 8.49 0.11
N CYS A 12 -3.10 9.46 1.02
CA CYS A 12 -3.38 10.87 0.77
C CYS A 12 -2.28 11.62 -0.01
N VAL A 13 -1.14 10.97 -0.27
CA VAL A 13 0.05 11.63 -0.86
C VAL A 13 -0.03 11.82 -2.37
N PRO A 14 -0.55 10.84 -3.17
CA PRO A 14 -0.71 11.03 -4.60
C PRO A 14 -1.57 12.25 -4.94
N PRO A 15 -1.43 12.81 -6.15
CA PRO A 15 -2.19 13.99 -6.58
C PRO A 15 -3.72 13.83 -6.43
N ARG A 16 -4.42 14.92 -6.11
CA ARG A 16 -5.88 15.01 -6.01
C ARG A 16 -6.51 14.20 -4.87
N LYS A 17 -5.74 13.91 -3.82
CA LYS A 17 -6.23 13.14 -2.64
C LYS A 17 -6.30 13.97 -1.35
N GLU A 18 -6.37 15.28 -1.46
CA GLU A 18 -6.42 16.20 -0.31
C GLU A 18 -7.66 15.99 0.57
N GLU A 19 -8.81 15.63 -0.04
CA GLU A 19 -10.04 15.33 0.70
C GLU A 19 -9.91 14.08 1.58
N MET A 20 -9.13 13.08 1.16
CA MET A 20 -8.85 11.91 1.99
C MET A 20 -8.07 12.28 3.24
N ARG A 21 -7.17 13.28 3.15
CA ARG A 21 -6.44 13.80 4.31
C ARG A 21 -7.37 14.43 5.32
N ARG A 22 -8.38 15.19 4.86
CA ARG A 22 -9.40 15.78 5.74
C ARG A 22 -10.22 14.70 6.43
N ALA A 23 -10.68 13.69 5.67
CA ALA A 23 -11.40 12.56 6.24
C ALA A 23 -10.59 11.81 7.31
N ALA A 24 -9.28 11.63 7.09
CA ALA A 24 -8.38 11.04 8.10
C ALA A 24 -8.31 11.90 9.37
N GLN A 25 -8.18 13.23 9.21
CA GLN A 25 -8.14 14.16 10.33
C GLN A 25 -9.45 14.17 11.12
N ASP A 26 -10.60 14.13 10.44
CA ASP A 26 -11.91 14.09 11.08
C ASP A 26 -12.09 12.81 11.92
N LEU A 27 -11.66 11.65 11.41
CA LEU A 27 -11.66 10.40 12.16
C LEU A 27 -10.73 10.46 13.37
N ILE A 28 -9.53 11.05 13.24
CA ILE A 28 -8.60 11.24 14.36
C ILE A 28 -9.22 12.13 15.42
N HIS A 29 -9.83 13.26 15.05
CA HIS A 29 -10.52 14.14 15.98
C HIS A 29 -11.69 13.43 16.68
N ALA A 30 -12.46 12.64 15.94
CA ALA A 30 -13.56 11.86 16.53
C ALA A 30 -13.07 10.87 17.60
N VAL A 31 -11.98 10.14 17.34
CA VAL A 31 -11.36 9.22 18.31
C VAL A 31 -10.87 9.98 19.55
N CYS A 32 -10.18 11.10 19.37
CA CYS A 32 -9.70 11.92 20.49
C CYS A 32 -10.84 12.45 21.35
N ASN A 33 -11.94 12.90 20.71
CA ASN A 33 -13.12 13.45 21.41
C ASN A 33 -13.98 12.37 22.10
N ALA A 34 -13.90 11.12 21.62
CA ALA A 34 -14.63 10.00 22.23
C ALA A 34 -14.02 9.49 23.54
N GLY A 35 -12.95 10.09 24.03
CA GLY A 35 -12.29 9.69 25.28
C GLY A 35 -11.53 8.36 25.20
N VAL A 36 -11.17 7.91 23.99
CA VAL A 36 -10.40 6.68 23.79
C VAL A 36 -9.00 6.85 24.37
N HIS A 37 -8.55 5.88 25.18
CA HIS A 37 -7.18 5.87 25.69
C HIS A 37 -6.20 5.45 24.62
N LEU A 38 -5.34 6.37 24.17
CA LEU A 38 -4.40 6.15 23.09
C LEU A 38 -3.00 5.76 23.62
N CYS A 39 -2.53 4.58 23.28
CA CYS A 39 -1.20 4.07 23.61
C CYS A 39 -0.30 4.12 22.38
N MET A 40 0.15 5.32 21.99
CA MET A 40 0.95 5.52 20.79
C MET A 40 2.38 4.98 20.93
N GLY A 41 2.98 4.56 19.78
CA GLY A 41 4.36 4.07 19.73
C GLY A 41 4.61 2.74 20.45
N GLN A 42 3.54 2.01 20.79
CA GLN A 42 3.62 0.74 21.51
C GLN A 42 3.18 -0.43 20.62
N THR A 43 3.89 -1.53 20.70
CA THR A 43 3.48 -2.84 20.20
C THR A 43 3.16 -3.72 21.40
N ARG A 44 2.03 -4.43 21.36
CA ARG A 44 1.58 -5.32 22.41
C ARG A 44 1.47 -6.75 21.89
N THR A 45 1.95 -7.71 22.67
CA THR A 45 1.72 -9.14 22.41
C THR A 45 0.37 -9.58 22.96
N ALA A 46 -0.13 -10.74 22.53
CA ALA A 46 -1.37 -11.32 23.05
C ALA A 46 -1.31 -11.57 24.56
N GLU A 47 -0.15 -12.01 25.10
CA GLU A 47 0.04 -12.17 26.55
C GLU A 47 -0.11 -10.84 27.29
N GLN A 48 0.49 -9.77 26.79
CA GLN A 48 0.39 -8.45 27.41
C GLN A 48 -1.05 -7.91 27.38
N LEU A 49 -1.80 -8.20 26.32
CA LEU A 49 -3.21 -7.80 26.21
C LEU A 49 -4.09 -8.62 27.15
N LYS A 50 -3.84 -9.94 27.26
CA LYS A 50 -4.50 -10.82 28.22
C LYS A 50 -4.29 -10.32 29.67
N ASP A 51 -3.03 -10.03 30.04
CA ASP A 51 -2.68 -9.61 31.39
C ASP A 51 -3.23 -8.21 31.73
N ALA A 52 -3.58 -7.40 30.72
CA ALA A 52 -4.20 -6.10 30.89
C ALA A 52 -5.73 -6.20 31.20
N GLY A 53 -6.34 -7.39 31.08
CA GLY A 53 -7.72 -7.65 31.49
C GLY A 53 -8.81 -7.12 30.57
N PHE A 54 -8.54 -7.04 29.26
CA PHE A 54 -9.53 -6.66 28.26
C PHE A 54 -10.57 -7.78 28.05
N GLU A 55 -11.84 -7.41 27.86
CA GLU A 55 -12.96 -8.33 27.61
C GLU A 55 -13.01 -8.81 26.15
N ALA A 56 -12.47 -7.99 25.22
CA ALA A 56 -12.37 -8.29 23.80
C ALA A 56 -11.18 -7.53 23.17
N VAL A 57 -10.65 -8.03 22.05
CA VAL A 57 -9.58 -7.39 21.30
C VAL A 57 -10.00 -7.23 19.83
N ILE A 58 -9.90 -6.02 19.31
CA ILE A 58 -10.02 -5.75 17.87
C ILE A 58 -8.61 -5.67 17.27
N ASN A 59 -8.29 -6.64 16.41
CA ASN A 59 -7.03 -6.66 15.65
C ASN A 59 -7.18 -5.85 14.37
N ALA A 60 -6.57 -4.68 14.32
CA ALA A 60 -6.53 -3.77 13.18
C ALA A 60 -5.09 -3.43 12.76
N VAL A 61 -4.17 -4.38 12.84
CA VAL A 61 -2.73 -4.19 12.55
C VAL A 61 -2.42 -3.90 11.08
N GLY A 62 -3.42 -4.00 10.20
CA GLY A 62 -3.32 -3.62 8.79
C GLY A 62 -2.51 -4.60 7.95
N ALA A 63 -1.79 -4.06 6.97
CA ALA A 63 -0.99 -4.80 6.01
C ALA A 63 0.38 -4.13 5.79
N HIS A 64 1.26 -4.82 5.08
CA HIS A 64 2.54 -4.34 4.57
C HIS A 64 2.64 -4.58 3.07
N SER A 65 3.54 -3.87 2.41
CA SER A 65 3.82 -4.02 0.98
C SER A 65 4.33 -5.43 0.66
N ALA A 66 3.82 -6.03 -0.39
CA ALA A 66 4.25 -7.34 -0.85
C ALA A 66 5.54 -7.23 -1.66
N ALA A 67 6.54 -8.05 -1.31
CA ALA A 67 7.79 -8.18 -2.04
C ALA A 67 7.93 -9.62 -2.57
N PRO A 68 7.72 -9.85 -3.87
CA PRO A 68 7.88 -11.18 -4.46
C PRO A 68 9.37 -11.54 -4.57
N ARG A 69 9.66 -12.84 -4.62
CA ARG A 69 11.03 -13.31 -4.83
C ARG A 69 11.41 -13.20 -6.31
N ILE A 70 11.99 -12.06 -6.67
CA ILE A 70 12.54 -11.80 -8.02
C ILE A 70 14.04 -11.55 -7.87
N PRO A 71 14.91 -12.13 -8.72
CA PRO A 71 16.34 -11.85 -8.70
C PRO A 71 16.62 -10.34 -8.73
N GLY A 72 17.54 -9.87 -7.88
CA GLY A 72 17.93 -8.46 -7.79
C GLY A 72 17.03 -7.58 -6.93
N ILE A 73 16.01 -8.13 -6.25
CA ILE A 73 15.06 -7.35 -5.43
C ILE A 73 15.72 -6.60 -4.26
N ASP A 74 16.82 -7.12 -3.75
CA ASP A 74 17.56 -6.52 -2.63
C ASP A 74 18.61 -5.48 -3.09
N SER A 75 18.62 -5.10 -4.38
CA SER A 75 19.53 -4.11 -4.93
C SER A 75 19.23 -2.72 -4.37
N VAL A 76 20.27 -1.88 -4.24
CA VAL A 76 20.18 -0.56 -3.59
C VAL A 76 19.30 0.44 -4.36
N ASN A 77 19.04 0.19 -5.64
CA ASN A 77 18.15 0.99 -6.49
C ASN A 77 16.69 0.52 -6.47
N VAL A 78 16.36 -0.52 -5.70
CA VAL A 78 15.00 -1.01 -5.52
C VAL A 78 14.38 -0.35 -4.29
N ALA A 79 13.26 0.31 -4.49
CA ALA A 79 12.50 1.01 -3.47
C ALA A 79 11.08 0.46 -3.35
N ASP A 80 10.46 0.64 -2.20
CA ASP A 80 9.07 0.31 -1.94
C ASP A 80 8.16 1.51 -2.17
N ALA A 81 7.04 1.34 -2.89
CA ALA A 81 6.12 2.42 -3.23
C ALA A 81 5.55 3.12 -1.98
N TRP A 82 5.23 2.38 -0.92
CA TRP A 82 4.70 2.97 0.32
C TRP A 82 5.76 3.82 1.01
N ARG A 83 7.00 3.38 1.04
CA ARG A 83 8.12 4.12 1.63
C ARG A 83 8.50 5.35 0.81
N VAL A 84 8.38 5.27 -0.53
CA VAL A 84 8.54 6.43 -1.42
C VAL A 84 7.44 7.47 -1.15
N LEU A 85 6.18 7.05 -1.07
CA LEU A 85 5.06 7.94 -0.76
C LEU A 85 5.13 8.49 0.68
N ALA A 86 5.65 7.71 1.63
CA ALA A 86 5.90 8.17 3.00
C ALA A 86 7.08 9.17 3.11
N GLY A 87 7.86 9.35 2.03
CA GLY A 87 9.06 10.19 2.03
C GLY A 87 10.28 9.57 2.70
N GLU A 88 10.22 8.28 3.03
CA GLU A 88 11.32 7.52 3.67
C GLU A 88 12.39 7.07 2.66
N GLN A 89 12.00 6.89 1.40
CA GLN A 89 12.90 6.57 0.29
C GLN A 89 12.74 7.62 -0.81
N GLN A 90 13.87 8.10 -1.32
CA GLN A 90 13.89 9.06 -2.42
C GLN A 90 14.34 8.38 -3.70
N VAL A 91 13.64 8.67 -4.79
CA VAL A 91 13.96 8.21 -6.14
C VAL A 91 13.94 9.39 -7.10
N TYR A 92 14.76 9.37 -8.13
CA TYR A 92 14.91 10.44 -9.11
C TYR A 92 15.37 9.89 -10.47
N GLY A 93 15.44 10.75 -11.48
CA GLY A 93 15.86 10.33 -12.82
C GLY A 93 14.82 9.48 -13.52
N THR A 94 15.24 8.34 -14.06
CA THR A 94 14.38 7.38 -14.76
C THR A 94 13.93 6.30 -13.79
N VAL A 95 12.62 6.11 -13.63
CA VAL A 95 12.02 5.21 -12.62
C VAL A 95 11.10 4.18 -13.28
N ALA A 96 11.34 2.91 -13.01
CA ALA A 96 10.44 1.83 -13.36
C ALA A 96 9.54 1.49 -12.18
N VAL A 97 8.22 1.69 -12.31
CA VAL A 97 7.22 1.30 -11.31
C VAL A 97 6.68 -0.09 -11.67
N ILE A 98 6.83 -1.04 -10.75
CA ILE A 98 6.45 -2.44 -10.95
C ILE A 98 5.10 -2.71 -10.29
N GLY A 99 4.12 -3.04 -11.11
CA GLY A 99 2.72 -3.20 -10.75
C GLY A 99 1.89 -2.01 -11.21
N GLY A 100 0.97 -2.25 -12.13
CA GLY A 100 0.05 -1.27 -12.71
C GLY A 100 -1.33 -1.28 -12.04
N GLY A 101 -1.43 -1.72 -10.79
CA GLY A 101 -2.63 -1.53 -9.96
C GLY A 101 -2.78 -0.07 -9.50
N MET A 102 -3.83 0.23 -8.71
CA MET A 102 -4.11 1.60 -8.24
C MET A 102 -2.91 2.25 -7.56
N VAL A 103 -2.28 1.59 -6.59
CA VAL A 103 -1.11 2.13 -5.87
C VAL A 103 0.06 2.42 -6.81
N GLY A 104 0.35 1.50 -7.75
CA GLY A 104 1.44 1.70 -8.71
C GLY A 104 1.16 2.84 -9.67
N CYS A 105 -0.06 2.93 -10.18
CA CYS A 105 -0.46 4.02 -11.07
C CYS A 105 -0.41 5.38 -10.38
N GLU A 106 -0.89 5.48 -9.15
CA GLU A 106 -0.85 6.71 -8.37
C GLU A 106 0.58 7.10 -7.98
N THR A 107 1.43 6.12 -7.65
CA THR A 107 2.86 6.34 -7.39
C THR A 107 3.58 6.83 -8.65
N ALA A 108 3.27 6.26 -9.80
CA ALA A 108 3.84 6.68 -11.08
C ALA A 108 3.47 8.13 -11.42
N GLU A 109 2.20 8.50 -11.24
CA GLU A 109 1.75 9.88 -11.42
C GLU A 109 2.44 10.84 -10.46
N TYR A 110 2.54 10.45 -9.17
CA TYR A 110 3.21 11.22 -8.14
C TYR A 110 4.69 11.51 -8.48
N LEU A 111 5.41 10.50 -8.99
CA LEU A 111 6.81 10.64 -9.39
C LEU A 111 6.97 11.45 -10.68
N ALA A 112 6.11 11.21 -11.67
CA ALA A 112 6.14 11.94 -12.93
C ALA A 112 5.84 13.43 -12.74
N ALA A 113 4.87 13.78 -11.90
CA ALA A 113 4.57 15.15 -11.52
C ALA A 113 5.74 15.87 -10.81
N ARG A 114 6.72 15.11 -10.29
CA ARG A 114 7.96 15.62 -9.67
C ARG A 114 9.16 15.62 -10.61
N GLY A 115 8.95 15.34 -11.90
CA GLY A 115 9.96 15.41 -12.92
C GLY A 115 10.74 14.12 -13.15
N CYS A 116 10.36 13.00 -12.57
CA CYS A 116 10.90 11.70 -12.94
C CYS A 116 10.41 11.28 -14.33
N LYS A 117 11.25 10.58 -15.10
CA LYS A 117 10.81 9.83 -16.28
C LYS A 117 10.33 8.47 -15.83
N VAL A 118 9.05 8.20 -15.99
CA VAL A 118 8.41 7.02 -15.37
C VAL A 118 7.93 6.03 -16.41
N SER A 119 8.25 4.75 -16.19
CA SER A 119 7.68 3.61 -16.91
C SER A 119 6.89 2.74 -15.94
N VAL A 120 5.64 2.39 -16.26
CA VAL A 120 4.81 1.46 -15.48
C VAL A 120 4.82 0.09 -16.14
N ILE A 121 5.25 -0.93 -15.40
CA ILE A 121 5.37 -2.32 -15.87
C ILE A 121 4.31 -3.17 -15.17
N GLU A 122 3.43 -3.81 -15.97
CA GLU A 122 2.33 -4.61 -15.48
C GLU A 122 2.25 -5.95 -16.21
N MET A 123 2.11 -7.04 -15.43
CA MET A 123 2.01 -8.39 -15.98
C MET A 123 0.64 -8.67 -16.63
N MET A 124 -0.41 -7.98 -16.19
CA MET A 124 -1.74 -8.08 -16.76
C MET A 124 -1.83 -7.27 -18.06
N ASP A 125 -2.88 -7.52 -18.83
CA ASP A 125 -3.10 -6.89 -20.13
C ASP A 125 -3.49 -5.40 -20.06
N LYS A 126 -3.78 -4.90 -18.86
CA LYS A 126 -4.18 -3.50 -18.62
C LYS A 126 -3.56 -2.97 -17.33
N ILE A 127 -3.13 -1.72 -17.36
CA ILE A 127 -2.82 -0.95 -16.16
C ILE A 127 -4.10 -0.33 -15.60
N ALA A 128 -4.08 0.01 -14.32
CA ALA A 128 -5.22 0.63 -13.61
C ALA A 128 -6.54 -0.16 -13.73
N ALA A 129 -6.46 -1.50 -13.84
CA ALA A 129 -7.63 -2.36 -14.11
C ALA A 129 -8.71 -2.31 -13.02
N GLY A 130 -8.36 -1.86 -11.79
CA GLY A 130 -9.31 -1.69 -10.69
C GLY A 130 -9.70 -0.24 -10.41
N GLU A 131 -9.28 0.70 -11.26
CA GLU A 131 -9.54 2.12 -11.02
C GLU A 131 -10.98 2.50 -11.38
N SER A 132 -11.52 3.48 -10.64
CA SER A 132 -12.84 4.03 -10.90
C SER A 132 -12.95 4.62 -12.30
N THR A 133 -14.08 4.40 -12.97
CA THR A 133 -14.38 4.97 -14.29
C THR A 133 -14.38 6.49 -14.32
N THR A 134 -14.50 7.15 -13.16
CA THR A 134 -14.44 8.61 -13.04
C THR A 134 -13.00 9.12 -12.89
N ILE A 135 -12.10 8.34 -12.31
CA ILE A 135 -10.70 8.72 -12.06
C ILE A 135 -9.79 8.31 -13.22
N LEU A 136 -10.03 7.14 -13.81
CA LEU A 136 -9.21 6.56 -14.86
C LEU A 136 -8.93 7.51 -16.05
N PRO A 137 -9.91 8.25 -16.61
CA PRO A 137 -9.65 9.16 -17.72
C PRO A 137 -8.65 10.25 -17.36
N THR A 138 -8.77 10.84 -16.17
CA THR A 138 -7.86 11.89 -15.68
C THR A 138 -6.45 11.33 -15.45
N LEU A 139 -6.34 10.14 -14.88
CA LEU A 139 -5.05 9.46 -14.68
C LEU A 139 -4.33 9.26 -16.02
N LEU A 140 -5.02 8.72 -17.02
CA LEU A 140 -4.45 8.46 -18.34
C LEU A 140 -4.08 9.75 -19.11
N GLU A 141 -4.85 10.82 -18.94
CA GLU A 141 -4.52 12.14 -19.49
C GLU A 141 -3.25 12.70 -18.84
N ASN A 142 -3.11 12.58 -17.52
CA ASN A 142 -1.92 12.99 -16.81
C ASN A 142 -0.70 12.15 -17.21
N TYR A 143 -0.86 10.85 -17.42
CA TYR A 143 0.20 9.98 -17.94
C TYR A 143 0.68 10.48 -19.31
N LYS A 144 -0.24 10.83 -20.19
CA LYS A 144 0.10 11.41 -21.49
C LYS A 144 0.82 12.76 -21.33
N THR A 145 0.36 13.60 -20.42
CA THR A 145 0.93 14.94 -20.17
C THR A 145 2.34 14.85 -19.60
N TYR A 146 2.59 13.93 -18.67
CA TYR A 146 3.89 13.73 -18.03
C TYR A 146 4.81 12.77 -18.82
N GLY A 147 4.33 12.15 -19.90
CA GLY A 147 5.10 11.22 -20.70
C GLY A 147 5.38 9.90 -19.97
N VAL A 148 4.44 9.41 -19.16
CA VAL A 148 4.56 8.11 -18.49
C VAL A 148 4.41 7.00 -19.52
N GLU A 149 5.45 6.17 -19.64
CA GLU A 149 5.44 5.00 -20.52
C GLU A 149 4.71 3.83 -19.84
N GLN A 150 4.01 3.01 -20.63
CA GLN A 150 3.17 1.93 -20.12
C GLN A 150 3.56 0.62 -20.79
N TYR A 151 3.88 -0.38 -19.98
CA TYR A 151 4.27 -1.72 -20.41
C TYR A 151 3.30 -2.77 -19.83
N PRO A 152 2.02 -2.85 -20.33
CA PRO A 152 1.11 -3.93 -19.98
C PRO A 152 1.57 -5.25 -20.60
N SER A 153 1.15 -6.38 -20.05
CA SER A 153 1.55 -7.73 -20.46
C SER A 153 3.07 -7.96 -20.43
N HIS A 154 3.77 -7.32 -19.48
CA HIS A 154 5.19 -7.50 -19.25
C HIS A 154 5.42 -8.08 -17.84
N LYS A 155 5.88 -9.33 -17.78
CA LYS A 155 6.20 -10.02 -16.54
C LYS A 155 7.65 -9.82 -16.18
N VAL A 156 7.93 -9.19 -15.05
CA VAL A 156 9.30 -8.99 -14.55
C VAL A 156 9.97 -10.32 -14.24
N LYS A 157 11.20 -10.47 -14.69
CA LYS A 157 12.06 -11.64 -14.49
C LYS A 157 13.25 -11.33 -13.58
N GLU A 158 13.83 -10.13 -13.71
CA GLU A 158 15.05 -9.74 -13.00
C GLU A 158 15.11 -8.22 -12.83
N PHE A 159 15.63 -7.78 -11.70
CA PHE A 159 16.03 -6.41 -11.44
C PHE A 159 17.53 -6.26 -11.56
N ARG A 160 17.99 -5.23 -12.30
CA ARG A 160 19.40 -4.87 -12.47
C ARG A 160 19.66 -3.47 -11.93
N MET A 161 20.91 -3.09 -11.82
CA MET A 161 21.31 -1.76 -11.33
C MET A 161 20.87 -0.62 -12.26
N ASP A 162 20.65 -0.91 -13.52
CA ASP A 162 20.35 0.06 -14.58
C ASP A 162 19.12 -0.31 -15.41
N ALA A 163 18.42 -1.40 -15.08
CA ALA A 163 17.31 -1.90 -15.89
C ALA A 163 16.40 -2.87 -15.14
N VAL A 164 15.19 -3.04 -15.69
CA VAL A 164 14.29 -4.17 -15.40
C VAL A 164 14.22 -5.08 -16.62
N VAL A 165 14.44 -6.37 -16.43
CA VAL A 165 14.27 -7.39 -17.47
C VAL A 165 12.88 -8.02 -17.34
N CYS A 166 12.13 -7.97 -18.43
CA CYS A 166 10.76 -8.47 -18.51
C CYS A 166 10.61 -9.49 -19.63
N GLU A 167 9.58 -10.30 -19.54
CA GLU A 167 9.06 -11.14 -20.63
C GLU A 167 7.72 -10.55 -21.07
N ASN A 168 7.59 -10.23 -22.36
CA ASN A 168 6.34 -9.72 -22.93
C ASN A 168 5.36 -10.87 -23.23
N LYS A 169 4.15 -10.53 -23.73
CA LYS A 169 3.09 -11.49 -24.07
C LYS A 169 3.49 -12.56 -25.11
N ASP A 170 4.48 -12.27 -25.94
CA ASP A 170 4.97 -13.15 -27.01
C ASP A 170 6.14 -14.03 -26.53
N GLY A 171 6.51 -13.94 -25.24
CA GLY A 171 7.64 -14.66 -24.64
C GLY A 171 9.00 -14.05 -24.94
N ALA A 172 9.05 -12.88 -25.58
CA ALA A 172 10.29 -12.19 -25.87
C ALA A 172 10.79 -11.43 -24.65
N GLU A 173 12.11 -11.42 -24.44
CA GLU A 173 12.76 -10.63 -23.41
C GLU A 173 12.82 -9.16 -23.81
N VAL A 174 12.43 -8.28 -22.89
CA VAL A 174 12.44 -6.83 -23.03
C VAL A 174 13.22 -6.25 -21.86
N THR A 175 14.20 -5.40 -22.14
CA THR A 175 14.97 -4.66 -21.14
C THR A 175 14.52 -3.21 -21.10
N ILE A 176 14.07 -2.73 -19.93
CA ILE A 176 13.60 -1.37 -19.70
C ILE A 176 14.63 -0.68 -18.82
N LEU A 177 15.31 0.33 -19.35
CA LEU A 177 16.35 1.06 -18.63
C LEU A 177 15.74 1.98 -17.56
N CYS A 178 16.35 2.00 -16.38
CA CYS A 178 15.92 2.86 -15.26
C CYS A 178 17.05 3.03 -14.25
N ASP A 179 17.06 4.17 -13.56
CA ASP A 179 17.96 4.44 -12.43
C ASP A 179 17.42 3.82 -11.12
N TYR A 180 16.10 3.82 -10.96
CA TYR A 180 15.41 3.28 -9.79
C TYR A 180 14.24 2.39 -10.18
N ILE A 181 13.97 1.44 -9.30
CA ILE A 181 12.84 0.49 -9.42
C ILE A 181 11.96 0.69 -8.20
N VAL A 182 10.66 0.93 -8.41
CA VAL A 182 9.70 1.13 -7.32
C VAL A 182 8.68 -0.01 -7.35
N LEU A 183 8.63 -0.78 -6.26
CA LEU A 183 7.74 -1.93 -6.14
C LEU A 183 6.36 -1.52 -5.64
N ALA A 184 5.33 -1.82 -6.43
CA ALA A 184 3.91 -1.62 -6.11
C ALA A 184 3.11 -2.90 -6.38
N MET A 185 3.59 -4.05 -5.89
CA MET A 185 3.13 -5.39 -6.24
C MET A 185 2.07 -5.93 -5.28
N GLY A 186 1.27 -5.04 -4.68
CA GLY A 186 0.20 -5.37 -3.75
C GLY A 186 0.61 -5.32 -2.29
N ALA A 187 -0.27 -5.84 -1.43
CA ALA A 187 -0.10 -5.84 0.01
C ALA A 187 -0.44 -7.21 0.61
N ARG A 188 0.14 -7.50 1.78
CA ARG A 188 -0.16 -8.69 2.58
C ARG A 188 -0.57 -8.27 3.98
N SER A 189 -1.58 -8.93 4.54
CA SER A 189 -2.02 -8.72 5.92
C SER A 189 -0.86 -8.93 6.88
N ASN A 190 -0.77 -8.08 7.89
CA ASN A 190 0.13 -8.30 9.01
C ASN A 190 -0.43 -9.43 9.89
N GLU A 191 0.45 -10.29 10.37
CA GLU A 191 0.10 -11.37 11.27
C GLU A 191 -0.04 -10.84 12.71
N PHE A 192 -1.01 -11.38 13.43
CA PHE A 192 -1.19 -11.20 14.86
C PHE A 192 -1.43 -12.57 15.49
N ASP A 193 -0.50 -13.01 16.33
CA ASP A 193 -0.65 -14.26 17.06
C ASP A 193 -1.63 -14.07 18.23
N ALA A 194 -2.84 -14.62 18.11
CA ALA A 194 -3.90 -14.50 19.08
C ALA A 194 -3.93 -15.65 20.11
N ALA A 195 -3.04 -16.64 20.02
CA ALA A 195 -3.13 -17.89 20.76
C ALA A 195 -3.32 -17.72 22.30
N ALA A 196 -2.61 -16.76 22.91
CA ALA A 196 -2.74 -16.50 24.35
C ALA A 196 -4.10 -15.90 24.74
N LEU A 197 -4.73 -15.12 23.88
CA LEU A 197 -6.08 -14.56 24.08
C LEU A 197 -7.13 -15.64 23.89
N GLU A 198 -7.00 -16.46 22.85
CA GLU A 198 -7.91 -17.59 22.57
C GLU A 198 -7.90 -18.61 23.71
N ALA A 199 -6.72 -18.96 24.23
CA ALA A 199 -6.58 -19.85 25.39
C ALA A 199 -7.23 -19.28 26.67
N ALA A 200 -7.32 -17.96 26.79
CA ALA A 200 -8.02 -17.26 27.88
C ALA A 200 -9.50 -17.00 27.59
N SER A 201 -10.05 -17.50 26.46
CA SER A 201 -11.40 -17.24 25.99
C SER A 201 -11.73 -15.76 25.79
N ILE A 202 -10.73 -14.94 25.46
CA ILE A 202 -10.92 -13.54 25.11
C ILE A 202 -11.12 -13.45 23.59
N PRO A 203 -12.28 -12.97 23.10
CA PRO A 203 -12.56 -12.92 21.67
C PRO A 203 -11.66 -11.91 20.95
N VAL A 204 -11.15 -12.31 19.76
CA VAL A 204 -10.34 -11.47 18.90
C VAL A 204 -11.02 -11.28 17.55
N TYR A 205 -11.27 -10.03 17.18
CA TYR A 205 -11.92 -9.65 15.93
C TYR A 205 -10.91 -9.01 14.99
N SER A 206 -10.53 -9.71 13.93
CA SER A 206 -9.65 -9.14 12.89
C SER A 206 -10.46 -8.35 11.87
N ILE A 207 -10.09 -7.08 11.64
CA ILE A 207 -10.80 -6.15 10.76
C ILE A 207 -9.86 -5.50 9.72
N GLY A 208 -10.46 -4.94 8.67
CA GLY A 208 -9.73 -4.29 7.58
C GLY A 208 -8.71 -5.24 6.96
N ASP A 209 -7.54 -4.69 6.63
CA ASP A 209 -6.48 -5.45 6.00
C ASP A 209 -5.89 -6.57 6.88
N ALA A 210 -6.09 -6.52 8.19
CA ALA A 210 -5.66 -7.57 9.11
C ALA A 210 -6.54 -8.83 9.05
N ALA A 211 -7.71 -8.77 8.39
CA ALA A 211 -8.64 -9.90 8.25
C ALA A 211 -8.22 -10.94 7.18
N GLY A 212 -6.95 -10.96 6.79
CA GLY A 212 -6.37 -11.97 5.88
C GLY A 212 -6.32 -11.57 4.41
N LYS A 213 -7.00 -10.49 4.00
CA LYS A 213 -6.91 -9.95 2.64
C LYS A 213 -6.92 -8.43 2.68
N ALA A 214 -5.81 -7.83 2.22
CA ALA A 214 -5.74 -6.39 2.02
C ALA A 214 -6.77 -5.94 0.97
N ALA A 215 -7.49 -4.87 1.26
CA ALA A 215 -8.57 -4.33 0.45
C ALA A 215 -8.50 -2.79 0.38
N ASP A 216 -9.63 -2.12 0.37
CA ASP A 216 -9.73 -0.67 0.30
C ASP A 216 -10.14 -0.03 1.64
N ILE A 217 -10.11 1.30 1.67
CA ILE A 217 -10.48 2.11 2.84
C ILE A 217 -11.94 1.88 3.23
N SER A 218 -12.84 1.69 2.26
CA SER A 218 -14.26 1.47 2.50
C SER A 218 -14.48 0.15 3.25
N ASN A 219 -13.73 -0.90 2.88
CA ASN A 219 -13.75 -2.17 3.57
C ASN A 219 -13.21 -2.05 5.01
N ALA A 220 -12.11 -1.31 5.21
CA ALA A 220 -11.56 -1.11 6.55
C ALA A 220 -12.53 -0.37 7.47
N ILE A 221 -13.18 0.69 6.99
CA ILE A 221 -14.20 1.44 7.74
C ILE A 221 -15.42 0.56 8.05
N ARG A 222 -15.93 -0.16 7.04
CA ARG A 222 -17.12 -1.03 7.20
C ARG A 222 -16.89 -2.13 8.21
N THR A 223 -15.80 -2.88 8.08
CA THR A 223 -15.49 -3.99 9.00
C THR A 223 -15.28 -3.48 10.43
N GLY A 224 -14.67 -2.30 10.60
CA GLY A 224 -14.56 -1.65 11.91
C GLY A 224 -15.91 -1.30 12.51
N TYR A 225 -16.79 -0.67 11.73
CA TYR A 225 -18.13 -0.32 12.15
C TYR A 225 -18.99 -1.55 12.49
N ASP A 226 -19.04 -2.54 11.60
CA ASP A 226 -19.83 -3.75 11.76
C ASP A 226 -19.39 -4.53 13.01
N THR A 227 -18.08 -4.60 13.29
CA THR A 227 -17.55 -5.23 14.50
C THR A 227 -17.93 -4.45 15.76
N ALA A 228 -17.79 -3.13 15.74
CA ALA A 228 -18.15 -2.30 16.89
C ALA A 228 -19.64 -2.38 17.24
N CYS A 229 -20.53 -2.60 16.27
CA CYS A 229 -21.96 -2.79 16.50
C CYS A 229 -22.31 -4.17 17.11
N GLN A 230 -21.38 -5.12 17.13
CA GLN A 230 -21.59 -6.47 17.69
C GLN A 230 -21.05 -6.62 19.11
N LEU A 231 -20.25 -5.67 19.57
CA LEU A 231 -19.67 -5.60 20.91
C LEU A 231 -20.55 -4.84 21.89
#